data_8e36b4c781be1af0597fb37a2a025b67
#
_entry.id   8e36b4c781be1af0597fb37a2a025b67
#
_cell.length_a   1.000
_cell.length_b   1.000
_cell.length_c   1.000
_cell.angle_alpha   90.00
_cell.angle_beta   90.00
_cell.angle_gamma   90.00
#
_symmetry.space_group_name_H-M   'P 1'
#
loop_
_entity.id
_entity.type
_entity.pdbx_description
1 polymer ?
#
loop_
_entity_poly.entity_id
_entity_poly.type
_entity_poly.pdbx_seq_one_letter_code
_entity_poly.pdbx_strand_id
1 'polypeptide(L)'
;MPGTTPISKAPYRMAPAELKELKEQIQDLLDKGFIRPSFSPWGAPILFVKKKDGTMRLCIDYREINKVTIKNKYPLPRIDELLDQLQGAGFFSKIDLRSGYHQLRVREEDVPKTAFRSRYGHYEFLVMPFGLTNAPAAFMDLMNRVFSEYLDKFVIIFIDDILIFSGTKEEHEHHLRFALQRLREKSLFALDG
;
A
#
# COMPACT_ATOMS: atom_id res chain seq x y z
N MET A 1 7.24 -7.09 17.50
CA MET A 1 8.42 -6.38 18.05
C MET A 1 8.40 -6.26 19.59
N PRO A 2 8.05 -7.28 20.36
CA PRO A 2 8.12 -7.19 21.82
C PRO A 2 9.58 -6.98 22.25
N GLY A 3 9.84 -6.01 23.12
CA GLY A 3 11.17 -5.74 23.67
C GLY A 3 12.17 -4.99 22.76
N THR A 4 11.75 -4.52 21.60
CA THR A 4 12.63 -3.75 20.70
C THR A 4 12.73 -2.29 21.14
N THR A 5 13.95 -1.79 21.30
CA THR A 5 14.20 -0.36 21.57
C THR A 5 13.77 0.46 20.36
N PRO A 6 13.07 1.59 20.56
CA PRO A 6 12.69 2.48 19.49
C PRO A 6 13.88 2.94 18.63
N ILE A 7 13.70 2.89 17.32
CA ILE A 7 14.72 3.32 16.35
C ILE A 7 14.34 4.69 15.83
N SER A 8 15.27 5.65 15.93
CA SER A 8 15.09 7.00 15.39
C SER A 8 16.34 7.43 14.67
N LYS A 9 16.20 7.87 13.42
CA LYS A 9 17.30 8.40 12.60
C LYS A 9 17.11 9.89 12.31
N ALA A 10 18.21 10.61 12.18
CA ALA A 10 18.18 11.99 11.75
C ALA A 10 17.62 12.13 10.32
N PRO A 11 16.87 13.19 10.02
CA PRO A 11 16.43 13.47 8.66
C PRO A 11 17.59 13.62 7.69
N TYR A 12 17.41 13.17 6.46
CA TYR A 12 18.38 13.41 5.38
C TYR A 12 18.40 14.89 4.99
N ARG A 13 19.56 15.36 4.51
CA ARG A 13 19.67 16.69 3.94
C ARG A 13 18.88 16.73 2.63
N MET A 14 18.07 17.79 2.46
CA MET A 14 17.23 17.99 1.28
C MET A 14 17.57 19.31 0.60
N ALA A 15 17.48 19.31 -0.74
CA ALA A 15 17.60 20.52 -1.54
C ALA A 15 16.35 21.43 -1.35
N PRO A 16 16.45 22.75 -1.64
CA PRO A 16 15.30 23.65 -1.50
C PRO A 16 14.04 23.24 -2.26
N ALA A 17 14.20 22.66 -3.47
CA ALA A 17 13.08 22.13 -4.26
C ALA A 17 12.41 20.94 -3.57
N GLU A 18 13.20 20.02 -2.99
CA GLU A 18 12.68 18.88 -2.23
C GLU A 18 11.95 19.33 -0.96
N LEU A 19 12.43 20.41 -0.30
CA LEU A 19 11.77 20.95 0.89
C LEU A 19 10.41 21.55 0.58
N LYS A 20 10.25 22.20 -0.57
CA LYS A 20 8.97 22.72 -1.02
C LYS A 20 7.98 21.57 -1.26
N GLU A 21 8.40 20.58 -2.04
CA GLU A 21 7.62 19.39 -2.34
C GLU A 21 7.24 18.61 -1.07
N LEU A 22 8.19 18.50 -0.12
CA LEU A 22 7.95 17.86 1.17
C LEU A 22 6.79 18.50 1.93
N LYS A 23 6.77 19.85 1.97
CA LYS A 23 5.72 20.59 2.67
C LYS A 23 4.35 20.34 2.04
N GLU A 24 4.29 20.35 0.71
CA GLU A 24 3.05 20.10 -0.05
C GLU A 24 2.54 18.68 0.15
N GLN A 25 3.41 17.67 0.06
CA GLN A 25 3.01 16.27 0.25
C GLN A 25 2.65 15.94 1.69
N ILE A 26 3.31 16.52 2.70
CA ILE A 26 2.92 16.36 4.11
C ILE A 26 1.53 16.99 4.34
N GLN A 27 1.27 18.18 3.80
CA GLN A 27 -0.02 18.83 3.94
C GLN A 27 -1.14 17.98 3.30
N ASP A 28 -0.92 17.43 2.11
CA ASP A 28 -1.87 16.53 1.45
C ASP A 28 -2.18 15.29 2.29
N LEU A 29 -1.16 14.69 2.93
CA LEU A 29 -1.35 13.54 3.81
C LEU A 29 -2.13 13.90 5.08
N LEU A 30 -1.90 15.10 5.65
CA LEU A 30 -2.65 15.63 6.80
C LEU A 30 -4.11 15.90 6.44
N ASP A 31 -4.35 16.56 5.30
CA ASP A 31 -5.70 16.90 4.82
C ASP A 31 -6.53 15.65 4.52
N LYS A 32 -5.89 14.59 4.05
CA LYS A 32 -6.51 13.27 3.86
C LYS A 32 -6.71 12.49 5.17
N GLY A 33 -6.17 12.96 6.29
CA GLY A 33 -6.23 12.25 7.57
C GLY A 33 -5.43 10.95 7.58
N PHE A 34 -4.41 10.82 6.73
CA PHE A 34 -3.55 9.63 6.65
C PHE A 34 -2.44 9.65 7.69
N ILE A 35 -2.04 10.84 8.12
CA ILE A 35 -1.04 11.06 9.15
C ILE A 35 -1.55 12.02 10.21
N ARG A 36 -0.92 11.99 11.38
CA ARG A 36 -1.11 12.96 12.46
C ARG A 36 0.24 13.38 13.07
N PRO A 37 0.32 14.52 13.78
CA PRO A 37 1.48 14.85 14.60
C PRO A 37 1.79 13.73 15.61
N SER A 38 3.08 13.48 15.87
CA SER A 38 3.54 12.37 16.69
C SER A 38 4.49 12.85 17.79
N PHE A 39 4.42 12.20 18.95
CA PHE A 39 5.39 12.26 20.03
C PHE A 39 6.12 10.91 20.22
N SER A 40 6.04 10.05 19.23
CA SER A 40 6.64 8.72 19.27
C SER A 40 8.15 8.77 19.45
N PRO A 41 8.75 7.84 20.23
CA PRO A 41 10.21 7.69 20.26
C PRO A 41 10.79 7.10 18.98
N TRP A 42 9.94 6.55 18.08
CA TRP A 42 10.35 6.09 16.77
C TRP A 42 10.47 7.25 15.78
N GLY A 43 11.30 7.10 14.75
CA GLY A 43 11.43 8.15 13.75
C GLY A 43 12.24 7.70 12.54
N ALA A 44 11.56 7.37 11.44
CA ALA A 44 12.19 7.08 10.17
C ALA A 44 12.50 8.38 9.41
N PRO A 45 13.60 8.46 8.65
CA PRO A 45 13.87 9.59 7.78
C PRO A 45 13.05 9.54 6.50
N ILE A 46 12.89 10.70 5.87
CA ILE A 46 12.22 10.85 4.57
C ILE A 46 13.26 10.93 3.47
N LEU A 47 12.95 10.37 2.32
CA LEU A 47 13.69 10.54 1.07
C LEU A 47 12.71 10.75 -0.09
N PHE A 48 13.20 11.34 -1.18
CA PHE A 48 12.45 11.46 -2.41
C PHE A 48 12.94 10.47 -3.47
N VAL A 49 12.00 9.91 -4.19
CA VAL A 49 12.27 9.08 -5.37
C VAL A 49 11.69 9.81 -6.59
N LYS A 50 12.55 10.05 -7.58
CA LYS A 50 12.14 10.66 -8.84
C LYS A 50 11.43 9.61 -9.71
N LYS A 51 10.20 9.91 -10.13
CA LYS A 51 9.44 9.08 -11.06
C LYS A 51 9.95 9.29 -12.50
N LYS A 52 9.51 8.40 -13.40
CA LYS A 52 9.84 8.50 -14.84
C LYS A 52 9.35 9.79 -15.49
N ASP A 53 8.24 10.34 -15.02
CA ASP A 53 7.63 11.61 -15.45
C ASP A 53 8.33 12.86 -14.86
N GLY A 54 9.36 12.67 -14.04
CA GLY A 54 10.12 13.74 -13.41
C GLY A 54 9.55 14.22 -12.08
N THR A 55 8.35 13.80 -11.68
CA THR A 55 7.77 14.14 -10.38
C THR A 55 8.49 13.45 -9.24
N MET A 56 8.44 14.05 -8.04
CA MET A 56 9.07 13.48 -6.84
C MET A 56 8.02 12.79 -5.98
N ARG A 57 8.31 11.56 -5.57
CA ARG A 57 7.49 10.80 -4.64
C ARG A 57 8.16 10.77 -3.28
N LEU A 58 7.45 11.25 -2.27
CA LEU A 58 7.85 11.14 -0.87
C LEU A 58 7.84 9.66 -0.46
N CYS A 59 8.96 9.21 0.10
CA CYS A 59 9.12 7.87 0.63
C CYS A 59 9.67 7.94 2.06
N ILE A 60 9.16 7.08 2.93
CA ILE A 60 9.68 6.94 4.28
C ILE A 60 10.66 5.77 4.29
N ASP A 61 11.84 6.00 4.83
CA ASP A 61 12.88 4.97 4.93
C ASP A 61 12.66 4.06 6.12
N TYR A 62 11.84 3.03 5.93
CA TYR A 62 11.56 2.03 6.96
C TYR A 62 12.57 0.88 7.02
N ARG A 63 13.71 0.95 6.33
CA ARG A 63 14.69 -0.16 6.29
C ARG A 63 15.13 -0.61 7.68
N GLU A 64 15.33 0.30 8.62
CA GLU A 64 15.77 -0.09 9.96
C GLU A 64 14.65 -0.75 10.78
N ILE A 65 13.42 -0.24 10.70
CA ILE A 65 12.29 -0.88 11.37
C ILE A 65 11.98 -2.23 10.75
N ASN A 66 12.12 -2.36 9.43
CA ASN A 66 11.93 -3.61 8.72
C ASN A 66 12.91 -4.72 9.16
N LYS A 67 14.14 -4.37 9.56
CA LYS A 67 15.12 -5.33 10.09
C LYS A 67 14.67 -5.99 11.39
N VAL A 68 13.97 -5.23 12.25
CA VAL A 68 13.49 -5.70 13.56
C VAL A 68 12.04 -6.17 13.52
N THR A 69 11.36 -6.01 12.40
CA THR A 69 9.98 -6.48 12.21
C THR A 69 9.98 -7.99 11.94
N ILE A 70 9.15 -8.70 12.68
CA ILE A 70 8.86 -10.11 12.38
C ILE A 70 8.13 -10.16 11.04
N LYS A 71 8.79 -10.78 10.06
CA LYS A 71 8.23 -10.90 8.71
C LYS A 71 7.04 -11.84 8.72
N ASN A 72 5.95 -11.38 8.12
CA ASN A 72 4.78 -12.21 7.86
C ASN A 72 5.17 -13.35 6.89
N LYS A 73 4.63 -14.53 7.12
CA LYS A 73 4.78 -15.72 6.27
C LYS A 73 3.54 -15.95 5.40
N TYR A 74 2.86 -14.90 5.01
CA TYR A 74 1.70 -15.02 4.12
C TYR A 74 2.13 -15.69 2.81
N PRO A 75 1.45 -16.76 2.38
CA PRO A 75 1.83 -17.46 1.18
C PRO A 75 1.62 -16.55 -0.05
N LEU A 76 2.72 -16.25 -0.73
CA LEU A 76 2.63 -15.59 -2.04
C LEU A 76 2.30 -16.66 -3.09
N PRO A 77 1.30 -16.44 -3.96
CA PRO A 77 1.01 -17.35 -5.03
C PRO A 77 2.22 -17.47 -5.97
N ARG A 78 2.44 -18.64 -6.50
CA ARG A 78 3.52 -18.88 -7.47
C ARG A 78 3.11 -18.35 -8.83
N ILE A 79 4.04 -17.79 -9.57
CA ILE A 79 3.76 -17.21 -10.90
C ILE A 79 3.26 -18.28 -11.88
N ASP A 80 3.82 -19.50 -11.82
CA ASP A 80 3.36 -20.65 -12.62
C ASP A 80 1.89 -21.00 -12.32
N GLU A 81 1.49 -21.05 -11.04
CA GLU A 81 0.11 -21.29 -10.63
C GLU A 81 -0.86 -20.20 -11.14
N LEU A 82 -0.41 -18.92 -11.10
CA LEU A 82 -1.21 -17.82 -11.64
C LEU A 82 -1.37 -17.89 -13.16
N LEU A 83 -0.31 -18.28 -13.88
CA LEU A 83 -0.37 -18.45 -15.33
C LEU A 83 -1.29 -19.61 -15.73
N ASP A 84 -1.29 -20.71 -14.97
CA ASP A 84 -2.20 -21.83 -15.20
C ASP A 84 -3.68 -21.43 -15.06
N GLN A 85 -4.00 -20.56 -14.11
CA GLN A 85 -5.37 -20.02 -13.93
C GLN A 85 -5.83 -19.16 -15.11
N LEU A 86 -4.92 -18.54 -15.84
CA LEU A 86 -5.22 -17.68 -16.99
C LEU A 86 -5.42 -18.45 -18.30
N GLN A 87 -5.21 -19.77 -18.30
CA GLN A 87 -5.39 -20.58 -19.51
C GLN A 87 -6.85 -20.52 -20.02
N GLY A 88 -6.98 -20.21 -21.32
CA GLY A 88 -8.29 -20.06 -21.96
C GLY A 88 -8.95 -18.69 -21.80
N ALA A 89 -8.37 -17.78 -21.02
CA ALA A 89 -8.86 -16.41 -20.93
C ALA A 89 -8.44 -15.57 -22.14
N GLY A 90 -9.40 -14.82 -22.70
CA GLY A 90 -9.16 -13.90 -23.81
C GLY A 90 -9.29 -12.42 -23.44
N PHE A 91 -9.86 -12.12 -22.27
CA PHE A 91 -10.12 -10.75 -21.81
C PHE A 91 -9.57 -10.55 -20.41
N PHE A 92 -8.88 -9.41 -20.22
CA PHE A 92 -8.19 -9.09 -18.98
C PHE A 92 -8.41 -7.63 -18.60
N SER A 93 -8.64 -7.37 -17.31
CA SER A 93 -8.61 -6.03 -16.74
C SER A 93 -7.80 -6.03 -15.45
N LYS A 94 -6.90 -5.08 -15.34
CA LYS A 94 -6.17 -4.80 -14.12
C LYS A 94 -6.88 -3.68 -13.37
N ILE A 95 -7.18 -3.89 -12.11
CA ILE A 95 -7.73 -2.88 -11.22
C ILE A 95 -6.62 -2.43 -10.28
N ASP A 96 -6.26 -1.14 -10.36
CA ASP A 96 -5.37 -0.48 -9.43
C ASP A 96 -6.21 0.24 -8.36
N LEU A 97 -5.96 -0.05 -7.09
CA LEU A 97 -6.63 0.66 -6.01
C LEU A 97 -5.95 2.01 -5.76
N ARG A 98 -6.76 3.07 -5.66
CA ARG A 98 -6.28 4.41 -5.32
C ARG A 98 -5.60 4.38 -3.95
N SER A 99 -4.28 4.62 -3.93
CA SER A 99 -3.49 4.55 -2.69
C SER A 99 -3.73 3.26 -1.89
N GLY A 100 -3.71 2.10 -2.57
CA GLY A 100 -4.20 0.81 -2.06
C GLY A 100 -3.82 0.51 -0.61
N TYR A 101 -2.54 0.67 -0.24
CA TYR A 101 -2.11 0.47 1.14
C TYR A 101 -2.71 1.50 2.11
N HIS A 102 -2.93 2.75 1.71
CA HIS A 102 -3.54 3.77 2.56
C HIS A 102 -5.03 3.52 2.86
N GLN A 103 -5.64 2.53 2.23
CA GLN A 103 -7.00 2.08 2.57
C GLN A 103 -7.02 1.10 3.75
N LEU A 104 -5.87 0.60 4.17
CA LEU A 104 -5.69 -0.22 5.36
C LEU A 104 -5.35 0.65 6.57
N ARG A 105 -6.09 0.52 7.66
CA ARG A 105 -5.75 1.17 8.92
C ARG A 105 -4.64 0.41 9.65
N VAL A 106 -3.68 1.14 10.19
CA VAL A 106 -2.67 0.59 11.10
C VAL A 106 -3.35 0.37 12.46
N ARG A 107 -3.00 -0.72 13.15
CA ARG A 107 -3.45 -0.94 14.53
C ARG A 107 -2.95 0.20 15.41
N GLU A 108 -3.78 0.70 16.33
CA GLU A 108 -3.43 1.84 17.18
C GLU A 108 -2.12 1.62 17.96
N GLU A 109 -1.86 0.41 18.42
CA GLU A 109 -0.62 0.01 19.10
C GLU A 109 0.64 0.05 18.21
N ASP A 110 0.45 -0.01 16.89
CA ASP A 110 1.52 0.02 15.88
C ASP A 110 1.69 1.39 15.22
N VAL A 111 0.71 2.28 15.34
CA VAL A 111 0.76 3.64 14.81
C VAL A 111 2.05 4.38 15.20
N PRO A 112 2.49 4.38 16.48
CA PRO A 112 3.72 5.06 16.87
C PRO A 112 4.97 4.52 16.19
N LYS A 113 4.97 3.25 15.75
CA LYS A 113 6.11 2.61 15.06
C LYS A 113 6.27 3.10 13.63
N THR A 114 5.22 3.66 13.04
CA THR A 114 5.22 4.23 11.68
C THR A 114 5.78 5.65 11.64
N ALA A 115 6.15 6.21 12.79
CA ALA A 115 6.55 7.60 12.90
C ALA A 115 7.76 7.95 12.03
N PHE A 116 7.71 9.14 11.44
CA PHE A 116 8.76 9.66 10.59
C PHE A 116 9.05 11.12 10.90
N ARG A 117 10.28 11.53 10.63
CA ARG A 117 10.80 12.86 10.98
C ARG A 117 11.07 13.67 9.72
N SER A 118 10.58 14.90 9.74
CA SER A 118 10.87 15.90 8.73
C SER A 118 11.44 17.16 9.36
N ARG A 119 11.90 18.10 8.54
CA ARG A 119 12.25 19.46 8.99
C ARG A 119 11.04 20.20 9.58
N TYR A 120 9.82 19.85 9.14
CA TYR A 120 8.59 20.56 9.49
C TYR A 120 7.83 19.94 10.66
N GLY A 121 8.28 18.80 11.16
CA GLY A 121 7.66 18.13 12.28
C GLY A 121 7.87 16.62 12.29
N HIS A 122 7.27 16.01 13.29
CA HIS A 122 7.26 14.59 13.53
C HIS A 122 5.83 14.08 13.36
N TYR A 123 5.62 13.09 12.53
CA TYR A 123 4.31 12.58 12.15
C TYR A 123 4.29 11.06 12.23
N GLU A 124 3.10 10.48 12.33
CA GLU A 124 2.88 9.03 12.29
C GLU A 124 1.68 8.70 11.41
N PHE A 125 1.71 7.53 10.76
CA PHE A 125 0.64 7.10 9.87
C PHE A 125 -0.49 6.41 10.64
N LEU A 126 -1.73 6.80 10.36
CA LEU A 126 -2.96 6.12 10.79
C LEU A 126 -3.37 5.01 9.81
N VAL A 127 -2.86 5.09 8.60
CA VAL A 127 -3.08 4.13 7.51
C VAL A 127 -1.76 3.48 7.12
N MET A 128 -1.81 2.32 6.47
CA MET A 128 -0.62 1.55 6.09
C MET A 128 0.25 2.35 5.11
N PRO A 129 1.47 2.76 5.49
CA PRO A 129 2.38 3.42 4.57
C PRO A 129 3.07 2.41 3.64
N PHE A 130 3.52 2.91 2.50
CA PHE A 130 4.44 2.16 1.64
C PHE A 130 5.79 1.95 2.34
N GLY A 131 6.44 0.83 2.04
CA GLY A 131 7.80 0.53 2.50
C GLY A 131 7.89 -0.30 3.78
N LEU A 132 6.79 -0.56 4.48
CA LEU A 132 6.76 -1.55 5.57
C LEU A 132 6.77 -2.97 5.01
N THR A 133 7.62 -3.83 5.58
CA THR A 133 7.86 -5.19 5.07
C THR A 133 6.60 -6.08 5.03
N ASN A 134 5.65 -5.87 5.94
CA ASN A 134 4.42 -6.67 6.02
C ASN A 134 3.22 -6.02 5.29
N ALA A 135 3.38 -4.84 4.70
CA ALA A 135 2.28 -4.16 4.01
C ALA A 135 1.70 -4.97 2.83
N PRO A 136 2.53 -5.56 1.94
CA PRO A 136 2.00 -6.39 0.86
C PRO A 136 1.19 -7.59 1.37
N ALA A 137 1.69 -8.29 2.39
CA ALA A 137 1.00 -9.44 2.96
C ALA A 137 -0.35 -9.06 3.59
N ALA A 138 -0.41 -7.93 4.31
CA ALA A 138 -1.65 -7.45 4.91
C ALA A 138 -2.68 -7.05 3.83
N PHE A 139 -2.21 -6.44 2.75
CA PHE A 139 -3.06 -6.07 1.61
C PHE A 139 -3.61 -7.31 0.89
N MET A 140 -2.76 -8.30 0.60
CA MET A 140 -3.19 -9.56 -0.02
C MET A 140 -4.21 -10.30 0.83
N ASP A 141 -3.98 -10.37 2.15
CA ASP A 141 -4.95 -10.99 3.08
C ASP A 141 -6.30 -10.28 3.04
N LEU A 142 -6.32 -8.94 3.02
CA LEU A 142 -7.56 -8.20 2.87
C LEU A 142 -8.24 -8.51 1.54
N MET A 143 -7.51 -8.44 0.42
CA MET A 143 -8.08 -8.67 -0.92
C MET A 143 -8.57 -10.10 -1.09
N ASN A 144 -7.84 -11.08 -0.57
CA ASN A 144 -8.28 -12.48 -0.60
C ASN A 144 -9.58 -12.69 0.18
N ARG A 145 -9.77 -11.99 1.29
CA ARG A 145 -11.06 -12.02 2.02
C ARG A 145 -12.18 -11.31 1.28
N VAL A 146 -11.88 -10.17 0.65
CA VAL A 146 -12.85 -9.40 -0.15
C VAL A 146 -13.35 -10.22 -1.33
N PHE A 147 -12.46 -10.93 -2.01
CA PHE A 147 -12.75 -11.69 -3.22
C PHE A 147 -12.83 -13.20 -3.02
N SER A 148 -12.93 -13.69 -1.78
CA SER A 148 -12.87 -15.13 -1.44
C SER A 148 -13.78 -16.02 -2.28
N GLU A 149 -14.97 -15.53 -2.70
CA GLU A 149 -15.93 -16.25 -3.52
C GLU A 149 -15.55 -16.29 -5.01
N TYR A 150 -14.65 -15.42 -5.46
CA TYR A 150 -14.30 -15.20 -6.86
C TYR A 150 -12.87 -15.58 -7.21
N LEU A 151 -12.04 -15.86 -6.18
CA LEU A 151 -10.68 -16.37 -6.37
C LEU A 151 -10.74 -17.68 -7.17
N ASP A 152 -9.74 -17.89 -8.02
CA ASP A 152 -9.60 -19.07 -8.90
C ASP A 152 -10.72 -19.23 -9.95
N LYS A 153 -11.69 -18.30 -10.01
CA LYS A 153 -12.76 -18.28 -11.01
C LYS A 153 -12.54 -17.21 -12.08
N PHE A 154 -12.40 -15.97 -11.65
CA PHE A 154 -12.16 -14.84 -12.55
C PHE A 154 -11.38 -13.69 -11.89
N VAL A 155 -10.90 -13.87 -10.65
CA VAL A 155 -10.11 -12.88 -9.90
C VAL A 155 -8.79 -13.50 -9.45
N ILE A 156 -7.71 -12.81 -9.74
CA ILE A 156 -6.37 -13.08 -9.20
C ILE A 156 -5.90 -11.87 -8.41
N ILE A 157 -5.34 -12.11 -7.23
CA ILE A 157 -4.71 -11.10 -6.39
C ILE A 157 -3.21 -11.38 -6.38
N PHE A 158 -2.42 -10.38 -6.77
CA PHE A 158 -0.97 -10.47 -6.70
C PHE A 158 -0.36 -9.17 -6.15
N ILE A 159 0.14 -9.25 -4.93
CA ILE A 159 0.69 -8.09 -4.18
C ILE A 159 -0.37 -7.00 -4.06
N ASP A 160 -0.27 -5.92 -4.81
CA ASP A 160 -1.19 -4.76 -4.84
C ASP A 160 -2.07 -4.71 -6.11
N ASP A 161 -1.93 -5.70 -6.98
CA ASP A 161 -2.68 -5.80 -8.22
C ASP A 161 -3.89 -6.76 -8.10
N ILE A 162 -5.03 -6.35 -8.66
CA ILE A 162 -6.22 -7.17 -8.82
C ILE A 162 -6.41 -7.39 -10.32
N LEU A 163 -6.33 -8.64 -10.77
CA LEU A 163 -6.53 -9.01 -12.16
C LEU A 163 -7.88 -9.71 -12.31
N ILE A 164 -8.71 -9.19 -13.20
CA ILE A 164 -9.98 -9.83 -13.64
C ILE A 164 -9.73 -10.47 -15.00
N PHE A 165 -10.13 -11.73 -15.16
CA PHE A 165 -9.95 -12.45 -16.40
C PHE A 165 -11.23 -13.21 -16.80
N SER A 166 -11.44 -13.45 -18.10
CA SER A 166 -12.65 -14.09 -18.62
C SER A 166 -12.42 -14.69 -20.00
N GLY A 167 -13.23 -15.68 -20.39
CA GLY A 167 -13.18 -16.29 -21.70
C GLY A 167 -13.80 -15.42 -22.79
N THR A 168 -14.90 -14.74 -22.51
CA THR A 168 -15.67 -13.92 -23.46
C THR A 168 -15.78 -12.48 -22.97
N LYS A 169 -16.10 -11.56 -23.88
CA LYS A 169 -16.29 -10.15 -23.57
C LYS A 169 -17.51 -9.93 -22.66
N GLU A 170 -18.58 -10.62 -22.92
CA GLU A 170 -19.83 -10.53 -22.18
C GLU A 170 -19.63 -10.97 -20.72
N GLU A 171 -18.94 -12.09 -20.51
CA GLU A 171 -18.56 -12.53 -19.17
C GLU A 171 -17.65 -11.50 -18.48
N HIS A 172 -16.71 -10.91 -19.24
CA HIS A 172 -15.77 -9.95 -18.69
C HIS A 172 -16.46 -8.70 -18.16
N GLU A 173 -17.45 -8.17 -18.87
CA GLU A 173 -18.26 -7.04 -18.41
C GLU A 173 -18.98 -7.37 -17.10
N HIS A 174 -19.52 -8.57 -16.96
CA HIS A 174 -20.17 -9.02 -15.72
C HIS A 174 -19.16 -9.17 -14.57
N HIS A 175 -18.04 -9.86 -14.81
CA HIS A 175 -17.00 -10.06 -13.80
C HIS A 175 -16.43 -8.72 -13.30
N LEU A 176 -16.18 -7.79 -14.22
CA LEU A 176 -15.68 -6.45 -13.86
C LEU A 176 -16.70 -5.67 -13.00
N ARG A 177 -18.00 -5.71 -13.36
CA ARG A 177 -19.06 -5.10 -12.55
C ARG A 177 -19.12 -5.69 -11.15
N PHE A 178 -19.07 -7.02 -11.02
CA PHE A 178 -19.03 -7.69 -9.72
C PHE A 178 -17.83 -7.27 -8.89
N ALA A 179 -16.63 -7.25 -9.49
CA ALA A 179 -15.43 -6.85 -8.79
C ALA A 179 -15.51 -5.39 -8.27
N LEU A 180 -15.94 -4.46 -9.11
CA LEU A 180 -16.11 -3.05 -8.74
C LEU A 180 -17.20 -2.86 -7.68
N GLN A 181 -18.34 -3.58 -7.80
CA GLN A 181 -19.38 -3.54 -6.77
C GLN A 181 -18.86 -4.06 -5.43
N ARG A 182 -18.11 -5.17 -5.44
CA ARG A 182 -17.54 -5.75 -4.21
C ARG A 182 -16.56 -4.81 -3.52
N LEU A 183 -15.69 -4.13 -4.29
CA LEU A 183 -14.82 -3.09 -3.77
C LEU A 183 -15.62 -1.95 -3.14
N ARG A 184 -16.67 -1.47 -3.81
CA ARG A 184 -17.54 -0.40 -3.31
C ARG A 184 -18.24 -0.80 -2.01
N GLU A 185 -18.78 -2.01 -1.91
CA GLU A 185 -19.41 -2.54 -0.68
C GLU A 185 -18.46 -2.58 0.51
N LYS A 186 -17.18 -2.77 0.25
CA LYS A 186 -16.10 -2.77 1.24
C LYS A 186 -15.47 -1.39 1.44
N SER A 187 -16.01 -0.34 0.83
CA SER A 187 -15.47 1.03 0.85
C SER A 187 -14.02 1.11 0.38
N LEU A 188 -13.67 0.29 -0.60
CA LEU A 188 -12.38 0.28 -1.27
C LEU A 188 -12.50 0.99 -2.63
N PHE A 189 -11.62 1.94 -2.90
CA PHE A 189 -11.73 2.80 -4.08
C PHE A 189 -10.67 2.43 -5.11
N ALA A 190 -11.13 2.07 -6.31
CA ALA A 190 -10.29 1.92 -7.49
C ALA A 190 -9.87 3.28 -8.04
N LEU A 191 -8.75 3.33 -8.77
CA LEU A 191 -8.41 4.47 -9.62
C LEU A 191 -9.39 4.47 -10.80
N ASP A 192 -9.93 5.65 -11.09
CA ASP A 192 -10.64 5.86 -12.36
C ASP A 192 -9.61 5.71 -13.49
N GLY A 193 -9.81 4.68 -14.33
CA GLY A 193 -8.97 4.38 -15.49
C GLY A 193 -9.40 5.14 -16.73
#